data_dc8eec951d25a19e88b98c7ad68b8954
#
_entry.id   dc8eec951d25a19e88b98c7ad68b8954
#
_cell.length_a   1.000
_cell.length_b   1.000
_cell.length_c   1.000
_cell.angle_alpha   90.00
_cell.angle_beta   90.00
_cell.angle_gamma   90.00
#
_symmetry.space_group_name_H-M   'P 1'
#
loop_
_entity.id
_entity.type
_entity.pdbx_description
1 polymer ?
#
loop_
_entity_poly.entity_id
_entity_poly.type
_entity_poly.pdbx_seq_one_letter_code
_entity_poly.pdbx_strand_id
1 'polypeptide(L)'
;MDRKQERAFEEFIAESGDALLRLATLLTADRGLGEDVYQETLHRLAARWSRVDNPRAFCRRVMHNIVIDQGRLKRRQVPEIRLAEGHDDSDPRSADSTSAVELRPVLFSALRTLTPHQREIVVLRYFDDRSESEVAELLGVAPGTVRSTLSRAVAQLREHPSLRELFTPAATNAMTRRVRYA
;
A
#
# COMPACT_ATOMS: atom_id res chain seq x y z
N MET A 1 -29.83 -1.56 -1.55
CA MET A 1 -29.34 -2.93 -1.27
C MET A 1 -30.47 -3.65 -0.55
N ASP A 2 -30.80 -4.88 -0.94
CA ASP A 2 -31.71 -5.70 -0.15
C ASP A 2 -30.97 -6.35 1.04
N ARG A 3 -31.67 -6.95 2.01
CA ARG A 3 -31.07 -7.57 3.21
C ARG A 3 -30.02 -8.64 2.90
N LYS A 4 -30.19 -9.38 1.80
CA LYS A 4 -29.25 -10.43 1.39
C LYS A 4 -27.96 -9.82 0.85
N GLN A 5 -28.07 -8.77 0.07
CA GLN A 5 -26.92 -8.03 -0.47
C GLN A 5 -26.15 -7.28 0.64
N GLU A 6 -26.89 -6.73 1.62
CA GLU A 6 -26.29 -6.05 2.77
C GLU A 6 -25.43 -7.02 3.59
N ARG A 7 -25.98 -8.18 3.91
CA ARG A 7 -25.24 -9.22 4.63
C ARG A 7 -24.00 -9.72 3.85
N ALA A 8 -24.13 -9.94 2.55
CA ALA A 8 -22.98 -10.36 1.72
C ALA A 8 -21.90 -9.26 1.64
N PHE A 9 -22.29 -7.99 1.65
CA PHE A 9 -21.36 -6.87 1.70
C PHE A 9 -20.64 -6.81 3.07
N GLU A 10 -21.36 -6.97 4.18
CA GLU A 10 -20.80 -7.03 5.53
C GLU A 10 -19.81 -8.20 5.69
N GLU A 11 -20.16 -9.39 5.19
CA GLU A 11 -19.29 -10.56 5.17
C GLU A 11 -18.00 -10.28 4.36
N PHE A 12 -18.12 -9.66 3.19
CA PHE A 12 -16.95 -9.25 2.39
C PHE A 12 -16.05 -8.26 3.15
N ILE A 13 -16.62 -7.26 3.85
CA ILE A 13 -15.85 -6.30 4.64
C ILE A 13 -15.14 -7.01 5.81
N ALA A 14 -15.83 -7.91 6.51
CA ALA A 14 -15.25 -8.68 7.62
C ALA A 14 -14.06 -9.53 7.15
N GLU A 15 -14.13 -10.13 5.96
CA GLU A 15 -13.06 -10.97 5.41
C GLU A 15 -11.91 -10.18 4.78
N SER A 16 -12.21 -9.05 4.16
CA SER A 16 -11.25 -8.38 3.27
C SER A 16 -10.85 -6.99 3.74
N GLY A 17 -11.57 -6.40 4.68
CA GLY A 17 -11.43 -5.00 5.08
C GLY A 17 -10.03 -4.65 5.54
N ASP A 18 -9.46 -5.45 6.45
CA ASP A 18 -8.10 -5.24 6.97
C ASP A 18 -7.02 -5.31 5.87
N ALA A 19 -7.16 -6.25 4.94
CA ALA A 19 -6.23 -6.38 3.83
C ALA A 19 -6.33 -5.20 2.87
N LEU A 20 -7.55 -4.71 2.61
CA LEU A 20 -7.79 -3.54 1.77
C LEU A 20 -7.30 -2.25 2.44
N LEU A 21 -7.51 -2.08 3.74
CA LEU A 21 -7.01 -0.94 4.49
C LEU A 21 -5.47 -0.91 4.49
N ARG A 22 -4.83 -2.07 4.75
CA ARG A 22 -3.37 -2.19 4.64
C ARG A 22 -2.87 -1.83 3.24
N LEU A 23 -3.52 -2.32 2.20
CA LEU A 23 -3.17 -2.01 0.82
C LEU A 23 -3.26 -0.50 0.54
N ALA A 24 -4.36 0.15 0.92
CA ALA A 24 -4.56 1.59 0.75
C ALA A 24 -3.49 2.41 1.48
N THR A 25 -3.15 2.02 2.72
CA THR A 25 -2.11 2.66 3.53
C THR A 25 -0.71 2.52 2.91
N LEU A 26 -0.39 1.35 2.35
CA LEU A 26 0.88 1.14 1.64
C LEU A 26 0.96 1.93 0.34
N LEU A 27 -0.12 2.01 -0.43
CA LEU A 27 -0.20 2.76 -1.68
C LEU A 27 -0.01 4.27 -1.46
N THR A 28 -0.54 4.81 -0.38
CA THR A 28 -0.38 6.23 -0.02
C THR A 28 0.92 6.49 0.73
N ALA A 29 1.49 5.49 1.39
CA ALA A 29 2.56 5.57 2.39
C ALA A 29 2.22 6.56 3.52
N ASP A 30 0.93 6.69 3.84
CA ASP A 30 0.37 7.57 4.84
C ASP A 30 -0.91 6.93 5.39
N ARG A 31 -1.06 6.90 6.71
CA ARG A 31 -2.20 6.22 7.34
C ARG A 31 -3.51 6.96 7.09
N GLY A 32 -3.55 8.27 7.35
CA GLY A 32 -4.76 9.06 7.18
C GLY A 32 -5.24 9.08 5.74
N LEU A 33 -4.33 9.32 4.79
CA LEU A 33 -4.65 9.23 3.35
C LEU A 33 -5.07 7.80 2.96
N GLY A 34 -4.49 6.77 3.57
CA GLY A 34 -4.87 5.38 3.34
C GLY A 34 -6.28 5.10 3.82
N GLU A 35 -6.65 5.58 5.00
CA GLU A 35 -8.01 5.47 5.54
C GLU A 35 -9.03 6.19 4.64
N ASP A 36 -8.71 7.40 4.14
CA ASP A 36 -9.56 8.13 3.21
C ASP A 36 -9.76 7.37 1.89
N VAL A 37 -8.68 6.84 1.31
CA VAL A 37 -8.73 6.03 0.09
C VAL A 37 -9.55 4.76 0.30
N TYR A 38 -9.40 4.11 1.45
CA TYR A 38 -10.16 2.93 1.81
C TYR A 38 -11.67 3.25 1.94
N GLN A 39 -12.03 4.29 2.68
CA GLN A 39 -13.43 4.69 2.87
C GLN A 39 -14.10 5.07 1.54
N GLU A 40 -13.43 5.87 0.71
CA GLU A 40 -13.94 6.22 -0.61
C GLU A 40 -14.10 4.97 -1.51
N THR A 41 -13.18 4.01 -1.40
CA THR A 41 -13.27 2.74 -2.13
C THR A 41 -14.48 1.93 -1.70
N LEU A 42 -14.74 1.81 -0.40
CA LEU A 42 -15.91 1.11 0.13
C LEU A 42 -17.22 1.81 -0.27
N HIS A 43 -17.24 3.12 -0.23
CA HIS A 43 -18.41 3.91 -0.66
C HIS A 43 -18.73 3.62 -2.14
N ARG A 44 -17.72 3.64 -3.02
CA ARG A 44 -17.91 3.31 -4.45
C ARG A 44 -18.31 1.86 -4.69
N LEU A 45 -17.78 0.93 -3.88
CA LEU A 45 -18.16 -0.48 -3.94
C LEU A 45 -19.62 -0.67 -3.53
N ALA A 46 -20.05 -0.10 -2.39
CA ALA A 46 -21.41 -0.19 -1.88
C ALA A 46 -22.43 0.32 -2.90
N ALA A 47 -22.13 1.45 -3.57
CA ALA A 47 -23.00 2.02 -4.60
C ALA A 47 -23.17 1.11 -5.84
N ARG A 48 -22.27 0.15 -6.03
CA ARG A 48 -22.26 -0.75 -7.21
C ARG A 48 -22.29 -2.23 -6.85
N TRP A 49 -22.50 -2.58 -5.58
CA TRP A 49 -22.38 -3.93 -5.04
C TRP A 49 -23.07 -5.00 -5.89
N SER A 50 -24.31 -4.76 -6.27
CA SER A 50 -25.12 -5.70 -7.05
C SER A 50 -24.65 -5.91 -8.51
N ARG A 51 -23.67 -5.14 -8.98
CA ARG A 51 -23.15 -5.17 -10.36
C ARG A 51 -21.67 -5.54 -10.42
N VAL A 52 -21.07 -5.86 -9.27
CA VAL A 52 -19.64 -6.16 -9.18
C VAL A 52 -19.45 -7.66 -8.95
N ASP A 53 -18.94 -8.37 -9.96
CA ASP A 53 -18.68 -9.81 -9.88
C ASP A 53 -17.45 -10.12 -9.01
N ASN A 54 -16.43 -9.26 -9.03
CA ASN A 54 -15.21 -9.44 -8.26
C ASN A 54 -14.92 -8.18 -7.40
N PRO A 55 -15.44 -8.13 -6.15
CA PRO A 55 -15.28 -6.98 -5.28
C PRO A 55 -13.82 -6.62 -4.97
N ARG A 56 -12.96 -7.62 -4.78
CA ARG A 56 -11.52 -7.38 -4.50
C ARG A 56 -10.81 -6.71 -5.69
N ALA A 57 -11.04 -7.18 -6.90
CA ALA A 57 -10.47 -6.59 -8.10
C ALA A 57 -11.01 -5.16 -8.34
N PHE A 58 -12.31 -4.95 -8.08
CA PHE A 58 -12.93 -3.64 -8.14
C PHE A 58 -12.28 -2.66 -7.16
N CYS A 59 -12.11 -3.04 -5.89
CA CYS A 59 -11.46 -2.21 -4.88
C CYS A 59 -10.04 -1.80 -5.29
N ARG A 60 -9.23 -2.73 -5.78
CA ARG A 60 -7.87 -2.43 -6.25
C ARG A 60 -7.86 -1.38 -7.36
N ARG A 61 -8.74 -1.54 -8.35
CA ARG A 61 -8.84 -0.58 -9.46
C ARG A 61 -9.30 0.80 -8.98
N VAL A 62 -10.23 0.85 -8.04
CA VAL A 62 -10.69 2.12 -7.45
C VAL A 62 -9.57 2.80 -6.67
N MET A 63 -8.86 2.07 -5.81
CA MET A 63 -7.71 2.59 -5.05
C MET A 63 -6.63 3.14 -5.97
N HIS A 64 -6.27 2.38 -7.03
CA HIS A 64 -5.34 2.83 -8.06
C HIS A 64 -5.76 4.19 -8.64
N ASN A 65 -6.98 4.29 -9.11
CA ASN A 65 -7.48 5.53 -9.72
C ASN A 65 -7.42 6.71 -8.74
N ILE A 66 -7.83 6.52 -7.49
CA ILE A 66 -7.78 7.57 -6.46
C ILE A 66 -6.34 8.02 -6.22
N VAL A 67 -5.41 7.10 -6.02
CA VAL A 67 -4.00 7.40 -5.72
C VAL A 67 -3.33 8.15 -6.89
N ILE A 68 -3.60 7.72 -8.13
CA ILE A 68 -3.05 8.40 -9.32
C ILE A 68 -3.65 9.79 -9.50
N ASP A 69 -4.95 9.95 -9.30
CA ASP A 69 -5.62 11.26 -9.42
C ASP A 69 -5.12 12.24 -8.34
N GLN A 70 -4.94 11.78 -7.10
CA GLN A 70 -4.32 12.58 -6.04
C GLN A 70 -2.87 12.97 -6.39
N GLY A 71 -2.10 12.06 -6.95
CA GLY A 71 -0.75 12.34 -7.42
C GLY A 71 -0.69 13.39 -8.54
N ARG A 72 -1.66 13.37 -9.45
CA ARG A 72 -1.80 14.37 -10.52
C ARG A 72 -2.20 15.73 -9.98
N LEU A 73 -3.14 15.80 -9.03
CA LEU A 73 -3.57 17.04 -8.37
C LEU A 73 -2.40 17.69 -7.62
N LYS A 74 -1.67 16.94 -6.81
CA LYS A 74 -0.48 17.42 -6.09
C LYS A 74 0.59 17.99 -7.04
N ARG A 75 0.81 17.38 -8.21
CA ARG A 75 1.76 17.89 -9.22
C ARG A 75 1.31 19.19 -9.87
N ARG A 76 0.01 19.45 -9.97
CA ARG A 76 -0.54 20.69 -10.55
C ARG A 76 -0.56 21.86 -9.57
N GLN A 77 -0.58 21.57 -8.26
CA GLN A 77 -0.73 22.57 -7.20
C GLN A 77 0.57 23.09 -6.61
N VAL A 78 1.76 22.55 -6.96
CA VAL A 78 3.01 22.95 -6.29
C VAL A 78 4.15 23.23 -7.26
N PRO A 79 4.57 24.51 -7.38
CA PRO A 79 5.97 24.89 -7.43
C PRO A 79 6.52 25.37 -6.09
N GLU A 80 5.92 25.12 -4.94
CA GLU A 80 6.47 25.62 -3.67
C GLU A 80 6.55 24.55 -2.57
N ILE A 81 7.81 24.35 -2.13
CA ILE A 81 8.29 23.85 -0.84
C ILE A 81 7.80 22.47 -0.41
N ARG A 82 8.66 21.48 -0.67
CA ARG A 82 8.70 20.21 0.08
C ARG A 82 9.18 20.46 1.51
N LEU A 83 8.28 20.86 2.37
CA LEU A 83 8.44 20.62 3.80
C LEU A 83 7.75 19.29 4.12
N ALA A 84 8.55 18.34 4.54
CA ALA A 84 8.09 17.07 5.09
C ALA A 84 7.38 17.39 6.42
N GLU A 85 6.07 17.53 6.39
CA GLU A 85 5.29 17.44 7.62
C GLU A 85 5.15 15.97 7.95
N GLY A 86 6.04 15.51 8.83
CA GLY A 86 5.92 14.25 9.50
C GLY A 86 4.72 14.31 10.45
N HIS A 87 3.59 13.73 10.05
CA HIS A 87 2.59 13.33 11.04
C HIS A 87 3.06 11.99 11.61
N ASP A 88 3.57 12.09 12.82
CA ASP A 88 3.88 10.98 13.71
C ASP A 88 2.56 10.56 14.39
N ASP A 89 1.81 9.68 13.72
CA ASP A 89 0.65 9.02 14.32
C ASP A 89 1.05 7.60 14.72
N SER A 90 1.72 7.54 15.87
CA SER A 90 1.91 6.32 16.64
C SER A 90 0.61 5.96 17.33
N ASP A 91 -0.31 5.25 16.67
CA ASP A 91 -1.43 4.59 17.35
C ASP A 91 -1.03 3.16 17.75
N PRO A 92 -1.02 2.83 19.07
CA PRO A 92 -0.56 1.53 19.57
C PRO A 92 -1.57 0.39 19.42
N ARG A 93 -2.65 0.53 18.64
CA ARG A 93 -3.77 -0.41 18.64
C ARG A 93 -3.72 -1.56 17.62
N SER A 94 -2.59 -1.90 17.03
CA SER A 94 -2.46 -3.17 16.33
C SER A 94 -1.37 -4.01 16.97
N ALA A 95 -1.78 -4.71 18.02
CA ALA A 95 -0.99 -5.70 18.71
C ALA A 95 -0.88 -6.95 17.82
N ASP A 96 0.17 -6.99 16.98
CA ASP A 96 0.72 -8.25 16.50
C ASP A 96 2.24 -8.08 16.34
N SER A 97 2.98 -8.75 17.21
CA SER A 97 4.44 -8.91 17.29
C SER A 97 5.25 -7.62 17.32
N THR A 98 5.96 -7.39 18.41
CA THR A 98 6.87 -6.26 18.72
C THR A 98 7.85 -5.92 17.58
N SER A 99 8.26 -6.89 16.79
CA SER A 99 9.18 -6.72 15.66
C SER A 99 8.51 -6.04 14.42
N ALA A 100 7.24 -6.30 14.17
CA ALA A 100 6.51 -5.73 13.02
C ALA A 100 6.16 -4.24 13.25
N VAL A 101 5.98 -3.82 14.51
CA VAL A 101 5.68 -2.43 14.87
C VAL A 101 6.89 -1.53 14.62
N GLU A 102 8.11 -2.00 14.96
CA GLU A 102 9.36 -1.24 14.74
C GLU A 102 9.70 -1.09 13.25
N LEU A 103 9.29 -2.03 12.39
CA LEU A 103 9.58 -1.99 10.95
C LEU A 103 8.62 -1.10 10.15
N ARG A 104 7.43 -0.82 10.68
CA ARG A 104 6.41 -0.01 9.99
C ARG A 104 6.90 1.41 9.66
N PRO A 105 7.44 2.20 10.60
CA PRO A 105 7.92 3.55 10.29
C PRO A 105 9.01 3.55 9.22
N VAL A 106 9.93 2.59 9.30
CA VAL A 106 11.01 2.42 8.34
C VAL A 106 10.46 2.11 6.93
N LEU A 107 9.50 1.20 6.84
CA LEU A 107 8.86 0.84 5.57
C LEU A 107 8.13 2.06 4.97
N PHE A 108 7.34 2.79 5.75
CA PHE A 108 6.64 3.97 5.25
C PHE A 108 7.59 5.08 4.82
N SER A 109 8.66 5.34 5.59
CA SER A 109 9.66 6.34 5.19
C SER A 109 10.33 5.97 3.86
N ALA A 110 10.66 4.70 3.67
CA ALA A 110 11.23 4.20 2.42
C ALA A 110 10.23 4.29 1.25
N LEU A 111 8.98 3.89 1.45
CA LEU A 111 7.94 3.99 0.42
C LEU A 111 7.62 5.44 0.03
N ARG A 112 7.75 6.40 0.95
CA ARG A 112 7.56 7.83 0.66
C ARG A 112 8.62 8.39 -0.28
N THR A 113 9.81 7.80 -0.37
CA THR A 113 10.84 8.23 -1.32
C THR A 113 10.50 7.88 -2.77
N LEU A 114 9.66 6.88 -2.98
CA LEU A 114 9.21 6.47 -4.30
C LEU A 114 8.18 7.44 -4.87
N THR A 115 8.19 7.61 -6.20
CA THR A 115 7.05 8.26 -6.87
C THR A 115 5.78 7.42 -6.67
N PRO A 116 4.57 8.01 -6.73
CA PRO A 116 3.31 7.26 -6.58
C PRO A 116 3.24 6.03 -7.48
N HIS A 117 3.65 6.15 -8.74
CA HIS A 117 3.63 5.04 -9.69
C HIS A 117 4.67 3.94 -9.37
N GLN A 118 5.88 4.31 -8.93
CA GLN A 118 6.87 3.34 -8.46
C GLN A 118 6.39 2.60 -7.23
N ARG A 119 5.86 3.33 -6.25
CA ARG A 119 5.31 2.78 -5.00
C ARG A 119 4.20 1.79 -5.29
N GLU A 120 3.27 2.16 -6.15
CA GLU A 120 2.15 1.31 -6.53
C GLU A 120 2.62 -0.02 -7.14
N ILE A 121 3.55 0.01 -8.08
CA ILE A 121 4.11 -1.20 -8.69
C ILE A 121 4.79 -2.08 -7.62
N VAL A 122 5.56 -1.48 -6.71
CA VAL A 122 6.20 -2.20 -5.60
C VAL A 122 5.15 -2.83 -4.67
N VAL A 123 4.14 -2.08 -4.29
CA VAL A 123 3.08 -2.54 -3.38
C VAL A 123 2.26 -3.66 -4.01
N LEU A 124 1.82 -3.50 -5.24
CA LEU A 124 1.06 -4.53 -5.95
C LEU A 124 1.88 -5.81 -6.15
N ARG A 125 3.18 -5.68 -6.41
CA ARG A 125 4.06 -6.82 -6.66
C ARG A 125 4.44 -7.59 -5.42
N TYR A 126 4.75 -6.90 -4.30
CA TYR A 126 5.32 -7.51 -3.10
C TYR A 126 4.35 -7.63 -1.92
N PHE A 127 3.31 -6.83 -1.86
CA PHE A 127 2.34 -6.84 -0.75
C PHE A 127 0.96 -7.33 -1.17
N ASP A 128 0.62 -7.27 -2.46
CA ASP A 128 -0.61 -7.83 -3.02
C ASP A 128 -0.35 -9.09 -3.88
N ASP A 129 0.89 -9.54 -3.93
CA ASP A 129 1.38 -10.80 -4.53
C ASP A 129 1.01 -10.97 -6.02
N ARG A 130 0.95 -9.86 -6.78
CA ARG A 130 0.59 -9.84 -8.19
C ARG A 130 1.80 -10.15 -9.08
N SER A 131 1.56 -10.92 -10.14
CA SER A 131 2.54 -11.06 -11.23
C SER A 131 2.76 -9.74 -11.97
N GLU A 132 3.90 -9.60 -12.67
CA GLU A 132 4.16 -8.42 -13.51
C GLU A 132 3.07 -8.20 -14.57
N SER A 133 2.50 -9.27 -15.10
CA SER A 133 1.42 -9.21 -16.10
C SER A 133 0.12 -8.68 -15.50
N GLU A 134 -0.27 -9.16 -14.30
CA GLU A 134 -1.46 -8.65 -13.61
C GLU A 134 -1.32 -7.18 -13.20
N VAL A 135 -0.11 -6.78 -12.76
CA VAL A 135 0.18 -5.37 -12.47
C VAL A 135 0.08 -4.54 -13.74
N ALA A 136 0.63 -5.01 -14.85
CA ALA A 136 0.58 -4.32 -16.14
C ALA A 136 -0.86 -4.14 -16.63
N GLU A 137 -1.68 -5.18 -16.52
CA GLU A 137 -3.11 -5.13 -16.86
C GLU A 137 -3.88 -4.13 -15.98
N LEU A 138 -3.67 -4.20 -14.64
CA LEU A 138 -4.32 -3.30 -13.69
C LEU A 138 -3.99 -1.83 -13.95
N LEU A 139 -2.72 -1.54 -14.25
CA LEU A 139 -2.20 -0.18 -14.46
C LEU A 139 -2.37 0.32 -15.91
N GLY A 140 -2.76 -0.53 -16.84
CA GLY A 140 -2.88 -0.19 -18.25
C GLY A 140 -1.54 0.13 -18.92
N VAL A 141 -0.46 -0.55 -18.53
CA VAL A 141 0.90 -0.35 -19.07
C VAL A 141 1.48 -1.64 -19.63
N ALA A 142 2.57 -1.55 -20.40
CA ALA A 142 3.26 -2.74 -20.89
C ALA A 142 3.99 -3.49 -19.74
N PRO A 143 4.05 -4.83 -19.74
CA PRO A 143 4.79 -5.61 -18.73
C PRO A 143 6.27 -5.20 -18.61
N GLY A 144 6.91 -4.84 -19.72
CA GLY A 144 8.29 -4.31 -19.71
C GLY A 144 8.43 -2.99 -18.94
N THR A 145 7.39 -2.15 -18.94
CA THR A 145 7.34 -0.91 -18.14
C THR A 145 7.27 -1.24 -16.64
N VAL A 146 6.46 -2.23 -16.27
CA VAL A 146 6.38 -2.71 -14.87
C VAL A 146 7.75 -3.20 -14.42
N ARG A 147 8.39 -4.09 -15.18
CA ARG A 147 9.71 -4.64 -14.86
C ARG A 147 10.78 -3.57 -14.69
N SER A 148 10.90 -2.65 -15.65
CA SER A 148 11.91 -1.59 -15.61
C SER A 148 11.68 -0.60 -14.46
N THR A 149 10.41 -0.28 -14.17
CA THR A 149 10.04 0.60 -13.06
C THR A 149 10.26 -0.08 -11.71
N LEU A 150 9.91 -1.37 -11.60
CA LEU A 150 10.16 -2.18 -10.40
C LEU A 150 11.66 -2.26 -10.09
N SER A 151 12.49 -2.54 -11.09
CA SER A 151 13.95 -2.60 -10.93
C SER A 151 14.52 -1.28 -10.38
N ARG A 152 14.10 -0.13 -10.93
CA ARG A 152 14.52 1.20 -10.45
C ARG A 152 14.02 1.49 -9.05
N ALA A 153 12.77 1.17 -8.75
CA ALA A 153 12.18 1.38 -7.43
C ALA A 153 12.89 0.54 -6.35
N VAL A 154 13.16 -0.74 -6.64
CA VAL A 154 13.89 -1.63 -5.72
C VAL A 154 15.34 -1.14 -5.51
N ALA A 155 16.02 -0.67 -6.56
CA ALA A 155 17.34 -0.07 -6.42
C ALA A 155 17.30 1.17 -5.49
N GLN A 156 16.33 2.04 -5.68
CA GLN A 156 16.13 3.22 -4.81
C GLN A 156 15.85 2.83 -3.35
N LEU A 157 15.02 1.82 -3.11
CA LEU A 157 14.72 1.33 -1.76
C LEU A 157 15.96 0.73 -1.08
N ARG A 158 16.82 0.02 -1.82
CA ARG A 158 18.08 -0.53 -1.28
C ARG A 158 19.06 0.54 -0.81
N GLU A 159 19.01 1.71 -1.40
CA GLU A 159 19.84 2.86 -1.01
C GLU A 159 19.25 3.65 0.16
N HIS A 160 18.01 3.35 0.59
CA HIS A 160 17.38 4.04 1.70
C HIS A 160 18.11 3.76 3.03
N PRO A 161 18.56 4.79 3.77
CA PRO A 161 19.42 4.62 4.95
C PRO A 161 18.86 3.64 5.99
N SER A 162 17.60 3.81 6.36
CA SER A 162 16.94 2.97 7.36
C SER A 162 16.76 1.51 6.91
N LEU A 163 16.62 1.24 5.60
CA LEU A 163 16.58 -0.13 5.08
C LEU A 163 17.99 -0.74 5.02
N ARG A 164 19.01 0.04 4.70
CA ARG A 164 20.41 -0.45 4.71
C ARG A 164 20.83 -0.93 6.10
N GLU A 165 20.44 -0.23 7.15
CA GLU A 165 20.71 -0.63 8.54
C GLU A 165 20.08 -1.98 8.89
N LEU A 166 18.84 -2.24 8.41
CA LEU A 166 18.15 -3.53 8.62
C LEU A 166 18.82 -4.71 7.92
N PHE A 167 19.46 -4.47 6.78
CA PHE A 167 20.15 -5.49 5.99
C PHE A 167 21.65 -5.60 6.30
N THR A 168 22.15 -4.84 7.28
CA THR A 168 23.54 -4.99 7.72
C THR A 168 23.73 -6.35 8.41
N PRO A 169 24.85 -7.07 8.22
CA PRO A 169 25.08 -8.40 8.81
C PRO A 169 24.88 -8.49 10.33
N ALA A 170 25.10 -7.38 11.05
CA ALA A 170 24.85 -7.27 12.47
C ALA A 170 23.35 -7.33 12.82
N ALA A 171 22.50 -6.66 12.06
CA ALA A 171 21.05 -6.67 12.24
C ALA A 171 20.42 -8.02 11.85
N THR A 172 20.91 -8.63 10.77
CA THR A 172 20.46 -9.96 10.32
C THR A 172 20.76 -11.04 11.38
N ASN A 173 21.91 -10.99 12.04
CA ASN A 173 22.27 -11.89 13.13
C ASN A 173 21.38 -11.70 14.38
N ALA A 174 21.02 -10.48 14.72
CA ALA A 174 20.10 -10.19 15.83
C ALA A 174 18.69 -10.69 15.56
N MET A 175 18.21 -10.55 14.33
CA MET A 175 16.88 -11.01 13.90
C MET A 175 16.80 -12.54 13.83
N THR A 176 17.84 -13.21 13.31
CA THR A 176 17.91 -14.68 13.25
C THR A 176 18.00 -15.31 14.64
N ARG A 177 18.65 -14.65 15.61
CA ARG A 177 18.68 -15.10 17.01
C ARG A 177 17.29 -14.99 17.68
N ARG A 178 16.51 -13.92 17.42
CA ARG A 178 15.17 -13.74 18.00
C ARG A 178 14.14 -14.75 17.48
N VAL A 179 14.22 -15.12 16.19
CA VAL A 179 13.30 -16.12 15.59
C VAL A 179 13.60 -17.56 16.05
N ARG A 180 14.81 -17.84 16.56
CA ARG A 180 15.21 -19.19 17.01
C ARG A 180 14.84 -19.49 18.47
N TYR A 181 14.39 -18.49 19.23
CA TYR A 181 14.07 -18.59 20.66
C TYR A 181 12.65 -18.06 21.00
N ALA A 182 11.76 -17.87 20.01
CA ALA A 182 10.33 -17.64 20.15
C ALA A 182 9.56 -18.83 19.57
#